data_86709674b015f4cdc3a553e64fd32aa7
#
_entry.id   86709674b015f4cdc3a553e64fd32aa7
#
_cell.length_a   1.000
_cell.length_b   1.000
_cell.length_c   1.000
_cell.angle_alpha   90.00
_cell.angle_beta   90.00
_cell.angle_gamma   90.00
#
_symmetry.space_group_name_H-M   'P 1'
#
loop_
_entity.id
_entity.type
_entity.pdbx_description
1 polymer ?
#
loop_
_entity_poly.entity_id
_entity_poly.type
_entity_poly.pdbx_seq_one_letter_code
_entity_poly.pdbx_strand_id
1 'polypeptide(L)'
;MEGSEILSLEVLEASLSTKIIGRGQRLDFLASENGDSSNLSKNELWDEIDSTNTRAAALAAQGCPEGVMVIARQQTAGRGRLGRAWISPPDAGISFSVVLRPKIELSRLPLITLATGVAVAQAIEASVGVRPGLKWVNDLTLSGRKLGGILAEMPGQALIIGIGINVRLKRCV
;
A
#
# COMPACT_ATOMS: atom_id res chain seq x y z
N MET A 1 17.87 20.58 -8.16
CA MET A 1 16.64 20.12 -8.83
C MET A 1 16.86 18.67 -9.24
N GLU A 2 16.74 17.74 -8.31
CA GLU A 2 16.84 16.30 -8.56
C GLU A 2 16.16 15.60 -7.41
N GLY A 3 14.86 15.49 -7.45
CA GLY A 3 14.11 14.92 -6.32
C GLY A 3 12.73 14.37 -6.63
N SER A 4 12.29 14.43 -7.89
CA SER A 4 10.95 13.99 -8.28
C SER A 4 10.89 12.59 -8.95
N GLU A 5 12.01 11.93 -9.16
CA GLU A 5 12.08 10.65 -9.89
C GLU A 5 11.90 9.40 -9.03
N ILE A 6 11.70 9.51 -7.71
CA ILE A 6 11.74 8.34 -6.81
C ILE A 6 10.47 7.47 -6.91
N LEU A 7 9.41 7.98 -7.50
CA LEU A 7 8.15 7.23 -7.75
C LEU A 7 7.66 7.47 -9.18
N SER A 8 8.51 7.16 -10.17
CA SER A 8 8.02 7.02 -11.53
C SER A 8 7.39 5.64 -11.73
N LEU A 9 6.41 5.55 -12.63
CA LEU A 9 5.81 4.29 -13.05
C LEU A 9 6.86 3.24 -13.43
N GLU A 10 7.94 3.66 -14.10
CA GLU A 10 9.03 2.80 -14.56
C GLU A 10 9.82 2.19 -13.39
N VAL A 11 10.07 2.95 -12.32
CA VAL A 11 10.77 2.46 -11.11
C VAL A 11 9.90 1.46 -10.35
N LEU A 12 8.59 1.71 -10.26
CA LEU A 12 7.65 0.78 -9.64
C LEU A 12 7.50 -0.51 -10.47
N GLU A 13 7.38 -0.41 -11.77
CA GLU A 13 7.30 -1.56 -12.69
C GLU A 13 8.56 -2.43 -12.63
N ALA A 14 9.74 -1.83 -12.57
CA ALA A 14 11.01 -2.54 -12.48
C ALA A 14 11.24 -3.23 -11.12
N SER A 15 10.63 -2.70 -10.04
CA SER A 15 10.88 -3.16 -8.66
C SER A 15 9.88 -4.19 -8.15
N LEU A 16 8.71 -4.35 -8.81
CA LEU A 16 7.62 -5.19 -8.33
C LEU A 16 7.54 -6.51 -9.11
N SER A 17 8.49 -7.42 -8.91
CA SER A 17 8.35 -8.81 -9.37
C SER A 17 7.93 -9.71 -8.21
N THR A 18 6.65 -9.94 -8.03
CA THR A 18 6.16 -10.90 -7.02
C THR A 18 5.29 -11.99 -7.65
N LYS A 19 5.26 -13.19 -7.03
CA LYS A 19 4.46 -14.32 -7.53
C LYS A 19 2.94 -14.13 -7.40
N ILE A 20 2.48 -13.18 -6.60
CA ILE A 20 1.06 -12.87 -6.37
C ILE A 20 0.64 -11.66 -7.17
N ILE A 21 1.49 -10.63 -7.17
CA ILE A 21 1.29 -9.41 -7.94
C ILE A 21 2.05 -9.62 -9.24
N GLY A 22 1.32 -9.75 -10.35
CA GLY A 22 1.92 -9.87 -11.67
C GLY A 22 2.38 -11.26 -12.09
N ARG A 23 1.67 -12.34 -11.76
CA ARG A 23 1.92 -13.72 -12.26
C ARG A 23 2.40 -13.75 -13.73
N GLY A 24 3.63 -13.28 -14.01
CA GLY A 24 4.20 -13.19 -15.35
C GLY A 24 3.57 -12.11 -16.24
N GLN A 25 2.68 -11.29 -15.74
CA GLN A 25 2.14 -10.13 -16.45
C GLN A 25 2.91 -8.88 -16.01
N ARG A 26 3.28 -8.07 -16.99
CA ARG A 26 3.77 -6.71 -16.77
C ARG A 26 2.78 -5.97 -15.87
N LEU A 27 3.27 -5.29 -14.83
CA LEU A 27 2.42 -4.46 -14.00
C LEU A 27 1.98 -3.25 -14.84
N ASP A 28 0.80 -3.34 -15.41
CA ASP A 28 0.20 -2.22 -16.12
C ASP A 28 -0.42 -1.28 -15.08
N PHE A 29 0.12 -0.08 -14.96
CA PHE A 29 -0.47 0.99 -14.17
C PHE A 29 -1.29 1.89 -15.09
N LEU A 30 -2.47 2.27 -14.64
CA LEU A 30 -3.18 3.41 -15.20
C LEU A 30 -2.80 4.64 -14.37
N ALA A 31 -2.13 5.60 -14.99
CA ALA A 31 -2.09 6.94 -14.42
C ALA A 31 -3.50 7.49 -14.52
N SER A 32 -4.19 7.62 -13.39
CA SER A 32 -5.58 8.04 -13.36
C SER A 32 -5.68 9.45 -12.83
N GLU A 33 -5.85 10.40 -13.73
CA GLU A 33 -6.34 11.72 -13.36
C GLU A 33 -7.86 11.73 -13.11
N ASN A 34 -8.61 10.75 -13.67
CA ASN A 34 -10.07 10.67 -13.61
C ASN A 34 -10.57 9.22 -13.70
N GLY A 35 -10.18 8.33 -12.80
CA GLY A 35 -10.82 7.07 -12.49
C GLY A 35 -11.60 6.33 -13.60
N ASP A 36 -10.98 6.04 -14.74
CA ASP A 36 -11.62 5.21 -15.76
C ASP A 36 -11.73 3.76 -15.25
N SER A 37 -12.92 3.39 -14.85
CA SER A 37 -13.27 2.07 -14.31
C SER A 37 -13.37 0.96 -15.37
N SER A 38 -13.00 1.22 -16.63
CA SER A 38 -13.21 0.29 -17.74
C SER A 38 -12.31 -0.95 -17.68
N ASN A 39 -11.26 -0.96 -16.84
CA ASN A 39 -10.36 -2.10 -16.71
C ASN A 39 -10.04 -2.44 -15.25
N LEU A 40 -10.92 -3.21 -14.61
CA LEU A 40 -10.82 -3.64 -13.23
C LEU A 40 -9.59 -4.52 -12.90
N SER A 41 -8.82 -4.95 -13.89
CA SER A 41 -7.63 -5.80 -13.69
C SER A 41 -6.34 -5.02 -13.60
N LYS A 42 -6.36 -3.71 -13.76
CA LYS A 42 -5.15 -2.86 -13.73
C LYS A 42 -4.91 -2.25 -12.36
N ASN A 43 -3.63 -2.04 -12.05
CA ASN A 43 -3.21 -1.29 -10.89
C ASN A 43 -3.40 0.21 -11.15
N GLU A 44 -3.66 0.97 -10.11
CA GLU A 44 -3.88 2.42 -10.18
C GLU A 44 -2.78 3.19 -9.46
N LEU A 45 -2.29 4.26 -10.07
CA LEU A 45 -1.41 5.24 -9.44
C LEU A 45 -2.11 6.61 -9.46
N TRP A 46 -2.23 7.22 -8.29
CA TRP A 46 -2.90 8.50 -8.06
C TRP A 46 -1.89 9.53 -7.54
N ASP A 47 -1.95 10.74 -8.05
CA ASP A 47 -1.24 11.85 -7.43
C ASP A 47 -1.89 12.22 -6.10
N GLU A 48 -3.22 12.34 -6.09
CA GLU A 48 -4.01 12.58 -4.87
C GLU A 48 -5.29 11.74 -4.86
N ILE A 49 -5.63 11.18 -3.71
CA ILE A 49 -6.87 10.45 -3.46
C ILE A 49 -7.30 10.63 -2.00
N ASP A 50 -8.55 10.36 -1.69
CA ASP A 50 -9.03 10.33 -0.31
C ASP A 50 -8.31 9.24 0.50
N SER A 51 -8.39 7.98 0.06
CA SER A 51 -7.75 6.83 0.68
C SER A 51 -7.56 5.68 -0.31
N THR A 52 -6.36 5.14 -0.39
CA THR A 52 -6.07 3.95 -1.20
C THR A 52 -6.89 2.74 -0.75
N ASN A 53 -7.17 2.58 0.56
CA ASN A 53 -8.06 1.54 1.07
C ASN A 53 -9.51 1.72 0.60
N THR A 54 -10.02 2.94 0.60
CA THR A 54 -11.38 3.23 0.11
C THR A 54 -11.51 2.88 -1.37
N ARG A 55 -10.53 3.28 -2.17
CA ARG A 55 -10.53 2.97 -3.61
C ARG A 55 -10.40 1.48 -3.88
N ALA A 56 -9.46 0.80 -3.22
CA ALA A 56 -9.29 -0.65 -3.34
C ALA A 56 -10.54 -1.42 -2.93
N ALA A 57 -11.25 -0.97 -1.88
CA ALA A 57 -12.53 -1.54 -1.48
C ALA A 57 -13.62 -1.36 -2.55
N ALA A 58 -13.68 -0.20 -3.19
CA ALA A 58 -14.60 0.06 -4.30
C ALA A 58 -14.32 -0.83 -5.51
N LEU A 59 -13.04 -1.02 -5.88
CA LEU A 59 -12.64 -1.94 -6.95
C LEU A 59 -12.99 -3.39 -6.59
N ALA A 60 -12.74 -3.79 -5.35
CA ALA A 60 -13.09 -5.13 -4.88
C ALA A 60 -14.60 -5.41 -4.93
N ALA A 61 -15.44 -4.43 -4.60
CA ALA A 61 -16.89 -4.50 -4.70
C ALA A 61 -17.37 -4.60 -6.16
N GLN A 62 -16.64 -4.03 -7.11
CA GLN A 62 -16.89 -4.13 -8.55
C GLN A 62 -16.34 -5.44 -9.15
N GLY A 63 -15.73 -6.31 -8.35
CA GLY A 63 -15.26 -7.61 -8.79
C GLY A 63 -13.83 -7.64 -9.37
N CYS A 64 -12.99 -6.66 -9.05
CA CYS A 64 -11.59 -6.71 -9.49
C CYS A 64 -10.90 -7.99 -9.00
N PRO A 65 -9.91 -8.52 -9.73
CA PRO A 65 -9.18 -9.72 -9.33
C PRO A 65 -8.33 -9.47 -8.07
N GLU A 66 -7.91 -10.57 -7.44
CA GLU A 66 -6.91 -10.54 -6.37
C GLU A 66 -5.58 -10.01 -6.92
N GLY A 67 -4.87 -9.24 -6.09
CA GLY A 67 -3.57 -8.66 -6.43
C GLY A 67 -3.64 -7.26 -7.06
N VAL A 68 -4.83 -6.74 -7.35
CA VAL A 68 -4.97 -5.34 -7.81
C VAL A 68 -4.50 -4.40 -6.71
N MET A 69 -3.70 -3.40 -7.11
CA MET A 69 -3.14 -2.39 -6.23
C MET A 69 -3.65 -1.00 -6.56
N VAL A 70 -3.82 -0.20 -5.52
CA VAL A 70 -4.02 1.24 -5.60
C VAL A 70 -2.87 1.91 -4.86
N ILE A 71 -2.16 2.79 -5.54
CA ILE A 71 -1.01 3.51 -5.00
C ILE A 71 -1.33 5.01 -5.05
N ALA A 72 -0.89 5.77 -4.06
CA ALA A 72 -1.06 7.22 -4.05
C ALA A 72 0.19 7.93 -3.52
N ARG A 73 0.50 9.09 -4.11
CA ARG A 73 1.52 10.02 -3.62
C ARG A 73 1.03 10.79 -2.41
N GLN A 74 -0.27 11.10 -2.39
CA GLN A 74 -0.94 11.82 -1.30
C GLN A 74 -2.30 11.21 -0.98
N GLN A 75 -2.64 11.17 0.31
CA GLN A 75 -4.00 10.86 0.77
C GLN A 75 -4.56 12.03 1.57
N THR A 76 -5.77 12.51 1.21
CA THR A 76 -6.46 13.60 1.91
C THR A 76 -7.26 13.12 3.12
N ALA A 77 -7.67 11.85 3.13
CA ALA A 77 -8.42 11.22 4.21
C ALA A 77 -7.85 9.82 4.56
N GLY A 78 -6.52 9.71 4.63
CA GLY A 78 -5.84 8.47 4.98
C GLY A 78 -6.28 7.93 6.35
N ARG A 79 -6.43 6.61 6.47
CA ARG A 79 -6.94 5.96 7.67
C ARG A 79 -5.91 5.03 8.30
N GLY A 80 -5.91 5.03 9.63
CA GLY A 80 -5.20 4.08 10.46
C GLY A 80 -6.17 3.26 11.32
N ARG A 81 -5.66 2.35 12.12
CA ARG A 81 -6.46 1.53 13.04
C ARG A 81 -7.17 2.38 14.09
N LEU A 82 -8.31 1.88 14.56
CA LEU A 82 -9.11 2.49 15.64
C LEU A 82 -9.53 3.93 15.33
N GLY A 83 -9.84 4.23 14.07
CA GLY A 83 -10.31 5.55 13.65
C GLY A 83 -9.22 6.64 13.62
N ARG A 84 -7.94 6.30 13.80
CA ARG A 84 -6.85 7.28 13.69
C ARG A 84 -6.65 7.70 12.25
N ALA A 85 -6.29 8.96 12.05
CA ALA A 85 -5.86 9.44 10.73
C ALA A 85 -4.46 8.90 10.38
N TRP A 86 -4.25 8.60 9.10
CA TRP A 86 -2.93 8.43 8.51
C TRP A 86 -2.60 9.70 7.72
N ILE A 87 -1.61 10.44 8.17
CA ILE A 87 -1.18 11.68 7.51
C ILE A 87 -0.20 11.31 6.40
N SER A 88 -0.55 11.66 5.16
CA SER A 88 0.22 11.34 3.96
C SER A 88 0.39 12.62 3.12
N PRO A 89 1.32 13.53 3.50
CA PRO A 89 1.61 14.71 2.69
C PRO A 89 2.23 14.31 1.35
N PRO A 90 2.18 15.19 0.35
CA PRO A 90 2.81 14.95 -0.94
C PRO A 90 4.29 14.57 -0.78
N ASP A 91 4.71 13.53 -1.47
CA ASP A 91 6.11 13.05 -1.54
C ASP A 91 6.78 12.74 -0.17
N ALA A 92 6.01 12.66 0.90
CA ALA A 92 6.54 12.35 2.24
C ALA A 92 6.64 10.85 2.52
N GLY A 93 5.99 10.02 1.73
CA GLY A 93 5.94 8.59 1.94
C GLY A 93 5.33 7.83 0.78
N ILE A 94 5.12 6.56 1.01
CA ILE A 94 4.45 5.65 0.08
C ILE A 94 3.15 5.19 0.75
N SER A 95 2.03 5.34 0.05
CA SER A 95 0.74 4.82 0.48
C SER A 95 0.17 3.93 -0.62
N PHE A 96 -0.10 2.68 -0.28
CA PHE A 96 -0.74 1.77 -1.24
C PHE A 96 -1.62 0.74 -0.55
N SER A 97 -2.56 0.19 -1.30
CA SER A 97 -3.47 -0.85 -0.84
C SER A 97 -3.54 -1.98 -1.86
N VAL A 98 -3.63 -3.22 -1.37
CA VAL A 98 -3.73 -4.43 -2.18
C VAL A 98 -5.03 -5.13 -1.88
N VAL A 99 -5.72 -5.58 -2.91
CA VAL A 99 -6.92 -6.43 -2.79
C VAL A 99 -6.50 -7.88 -2.69
N LEU A 100 -6.91 -8.56 -1.61
CA LEU A 100 -6.68 -9.98 -1.39
C LEU A 100 -8.02 -10.73 -1.27
N ARG A 101 -8.02 -12.01 -1.62
CA ARG A 101 -9.17 -12.92 -1.47
C ARG A 101 -8.71 -14.23 -0.80
N PRO A 102 -8.24 -14.16 0.47
CA PRO A 102 -7.63 -15.29 1.15
C PRO A 102 -8.68 -16.38 1.42
N LYS A 103 -8.33 -17.61 1.10
CA LYS A 103 -9.14 -18.80 1.41
C LYS A 103 -8.72 -19.39 2.76
N ILE A 104 -8.87 -18.61 3.82
CA ILE A 104 -8.54 -19.00 5.19
C ILE A 104 -9.69 -18.68 6.15
N GLU A 105 -9.70 -19.29 7.31
CA GLU A 105 -10.66 -18.96 8.37
C GLU A 105 -10.51 -17.51 8.83
N LEU A 106 -11.62 -16.85 9.15
CA LEU A 106 -11.64 -15.46 9.64
C LEU A 106 -10.76 -15.25 10.87
N SER A 107 -10.68 -16.25 11.74
CA SER A 107 -9.82 -16.25 12.93
C SER A 107 -8.33 -16.08 12.62
N ARG A 108 -7.90 -16.43 11.39
CA ARG A 108 -6.52 -16.34 10.91
C ARG A 108 -6.20 -15.07 10.15
N LEU A 109 -7.18 -14.23 9.83
CA LEU A 109 -6.96 -12.97 9.09
C LEU A 109 -5.93 -12.04 9.77
N PRO A 110 -5.85 -11.94 11.11
CA PRO A 110 -4.80 -11.13 11.75
C PRO A 110 -3.38 -11.56 11.39
N LEU A 111 -3.16 -12.84 11.07
CA LEU A 111 -1.85 -13.35 10.64
C LEU A 111 -1.41 -12.73 9.30
N ILE A 112 -2.34 -12.35 8.42
CA ILE A 112 -2.01 -11.68 7.17
C ILE A 112 -1.40 -10.30 7.45
N THR A 113 -1.91 -9.56 8.44
CA THR A 113 -1.31 -8.28 8.86
C THR A 113 0.14 -8.46 9.32
N LEU A 114 0.42 -9.51 10.09
CA LEU A 114 1.77 -9.82 10.56
C LEU A 114 2.69 -10.25 9.41
N ALA A 115 2.21 -11.15 8.54
CA ALA A 115 2.93 -11.58 7.35
C ALA A 115 3.26 -10.39 6.43
N THR A 116 2.29 -9.46 6.26
CA THR A 116 2.51 -8.21 5.52
C THR A 116 3.61 -7.38 6.17
N GLY A 117 3.62 -7.27 7.50
CA GLY A 117 4.68 -6.55 8.23
C GLY A 117 6.06 -7.12 7.96
N VAL A 118 6.19 -8.44 8.00
CA VAL A 118 7.45 -9.13 7.69
C VAL A 118 7.85 -8.87 6.22
N ALA A 119 6.93 -9.04 5.28
CA ALA A 119 7.21 -8.83 3.86
C ALA A 119 7.65 -7.39 3.56
N VAL A 120 6.99 -6.39 4.16
CA VAL A 120 7.37 -4.97 3.99
C VAL A 120 8.73 -4.69 4.63
N ALA A 121 9.03 -5.25 5.81
CA ALA A 121 10.33 -5.08 6.44
C ALA A 121 11.46 -5.68 5.58
N GLN A 122 11.25 -6.87 5.02
CA GLN A 122 12.19 -7.51 4.10
C GLN A 122 12.37 -6.73 2.80
N ALA A 123 11.28 -6.18 2.23
CA ALA A 123 11.34 -5.35 1.03
C ALA A 123 12.15 -4.06 1.26
N ILE A 124 11.96 -3.39 2.40
CA ILE A 124 12.73 -2.21 2.77
C ILE A 124 14.22 -2.58 2.95
N GLU A 125 14.50 -3.68 3.66
CA GLU A 125 15.89 -4.16 3.85
C GLU A 125 16.57 -4.45 2.51
N ALA A 126 15.87 -5.13 1.60
CA ALA A 126 16.40 -5.43 0.28
C ALA A 126 16.62 -4.19 -0.60
N SER A 127 15.77 -3.17 -0.45
CA SER A 127 15.82 -1.97 -1.30
C SER A 127 16.84 -0.94 -0.84
N VAL A 128 17.01 -0.76 0.47
CA VAL A 128 17.83 0.33 1.04
C VAL A 128 18.83 -0.13 2.11
N GLY A 129 18.97 -1.43 2.35
CA GLY A 129 19.93 -2.00 3.31
C GLY A 129 19.60 -1.72 4.78
N VAL A 130 18.38 -1.25 5.08
CA VAL A 130 17.97 -0.91 6.45
C VAL A 130 16.83 -1.84 6.87
N ARG A 131 17.01 -2.56 7.97
CA ARG A 131 16.02 -3.49 8.53
C ARG A 131 15.12 -2.80 9.55
N PRO A 132 13.82 -2.60 9.25
CA PRO A 132 12.86 -2.09 10.22
C PRO A 132 12.55 -3.12 11.31
N GLY A 133 12.28 -2.63 12.52
CA GLY A 133 11.65 -3.42 13.57
C GLY A 133 10.13 -3.52 13.35
N LEU A 134 9.55 -4.61 13.84
CA LEU A 134 8.09 -4.80 13.86
C LEU A 134 7.57 -4.54 15.27
N LYS A 135 6.66 -3.59 15.39
CA LYS A 135 5.94 -3.33 16.64
C LYS A 135 4.52 -3.88 16.52
N TRP A 136 4.23 -4.82 17.39
CA TRP A 136 2.92 -5.45 17.51
C TRP A 136 1.80 -4.39 17.58
N VAL A 137 0.75 -4.51 16.77
CA VAL A 137 0.39 -5.63 15.89
C VAL A 137 0.64 -5.27 14.42
N ASN A 138 0.88 -4.01 14.04
CA ASN A 138 0.76 -3.50 12.69
C ASN A 138 1.72 -2.33 12.35
N ASP A 139 2.65 -2.01 13.22
CA ASP A 139 3.56 -0.89 12.99
C ASP A 139 4.96 -1.37 12.60
N LEU A 140 5.57 -0.68 11.63
CA LEU A 140 6.99 -0.76 11.34
C LEU A 140 7.71 0.39 12.07
N THR A 141 8.87 0.10 12.63
CA THR A 141 9.66 1.09 13.38
C THR A 141 11.09 1.13 12.90
N LEU A 142 11.71 2.30 12.98
CA LEU A 142 13.14 2.48 12.73
C LEU A 142 13.71 3.44 13.77
N SER A 143 14.76 3.03 14.47
CA SER A 143 15.41 3.82 15.54
C SER A 143 14.40 4.34 16.58
N GLY A 144 13.47 3.46 17.00
CA GLY A 144 12.43 3.79 18.00
C GLY A 144 11.28 4.66 17.49
N ARG A 145 11.30 5.10 16.22
CA ARG A 145 10.24 5.94 15.63
C ARG A 145 9.39 5.12 14.66
N LYS A 146 8.13 5.54 14.48
CA LYS A 146 7.22 4.90 13.54
C LYS A 146 7.65 5.19 12.10
N LEU A 147 8.08 4.14 11.41
CA LEU A 147 8.41 4.15 9.98
C LEU A 147 7.18 3.94 9.12
N GLY A 148 6.27 3.06 9.52
CA GLY A 148 5.11 2.71 8.73
C GLY A 148 4.01 2.05 9.53
N GLY A 149 2.91 1.77 8.87
CA GLY A 149 1.77 1.07 9.45
C GLY A 149 1.00 0.27 8.43
N ILE A 150 0.33 -0.77 8.89
CA ILE A 150 -0.50 -1.66 8.09
C ILE A 150 -1.93 -1.58 8.60
N LEU A 151 -2.88 -1.43 7.68
CA LEU A 151 -4.31 -1.43 7.95
C LEU A 151 -5.00 -2.51 7.14
N ALA A 152 -5.50 -3.54 7.82
CA ALA A 152 -6.32 -4.57 7.21
C ALA A 152 -7.80 -4.26 7.45
N GLU A 153 -8.58 -4.19 6.37
CA GLU A 153 -10.03 -3.99 6.39
C GLU A 153 -10.69 -5.04 5.51
N MET A 154 -11.87 -5.52 5.90
CA MET A 154 -12.62 -6.53 5.16
C MET A 154 -14.03 -6.04 4.81
N PRO A 155 -14.16 -5.11 3.84
CA PRO A 155 -15.46 -4.71 3.34
C PRO A 155 -16.03 -5.82 2.44
N GLY A 156 -16.97 -6.60 2.94
CA GLY A 156 -17.53 -7.74 2.20
C GLY A 156 -16.61 -8.97 2.21
N GLN A 157 -16.34 -9.57 1.04
CA GLN A 157 -15.57 -10.81 0.89
C GLN A 157 -14.08 -10.60 0.55
N ALA A 158 -13.67 -9.39 0.27
CA ALA A 158 -12.28 -9.07 -0.03
C ALA A 158 -11.58 -8.49 1.20
N LEU A 159 -10.33 -8.87 1.40
CA LEU A 159 -9.44 -8.29 2.38
C LEU A 159 -8.60 -7.20 1.70
N ILE A 160 -8.70 -5.98 2.21
CA ILE A 160 -7.91 -4.84 1.74
C ILE A 160 -6.76 -4.64 2.71
N ILE A 161 -5.54 -4.70 2.23
CA ILE A 161 -4.34 -4.44 3.01
C ILE A 161 -3.76 -3.11 2.60
N GLY A 162 -3.95 -2.10 3.43
CA GLY A 162 -3.33 -0.79 3.30
C GLY A 162 -1.96 -0.76 3.97
N ILE A 163 -0.99 -0.17 3.29
CA ILE A 163 0.39 -0.03 3.75
C ILE A 163 0.78 1.43 3.58
N GLY A 164 1.22 2.05 4.67
CA GLY A 164 1.78 3.39 4.66
C GLY A 164 3.22 3.37 5.19
N ILE A 165 4.16 3.99 4.44
CA ILE A 165 5.57 4.07 4.81
C ILE A 165 6.00 5.53 4.76
N ASN A 166 6.59 6.02 5.84
CA ASN A 166 7.13 7.37 5.94
C ASN A 166 8.57 7.37 5.42
N VAL A 167 8.84 8.09 4.32
CA VAL A 167 10.16 8.17 3.70
C VAL A 167 10.85 9.50 4.04
N ARG A 168 10.12 10.62 4.03
CA ARG A 168 10.65 11.97 4.22
C ARG A 168 9.77 12.81 5.14
N LEU A 169 9.54 12.38 6.37
CA LEU A 169 8.87 13.27 7.33
C LEU A 169 9.84 14.38 7.73
N LYS A 170 9.60 15.60 7.26
CA LYS A 170 10.22 16.80 7.86
C LYS A 170 9.72 16.88 9.30
N ARG A 171 10.65 17.10 10.26
CA ARG A 171 10.25 17.44 11.63
C ARG A 171 9.36 18.69 11.56
N CYS A 172 8.13 18.60 12.03
CA CYS A 172 7.43 19.81 12.48
C CYS A 172 8.23 20.31 13.68
N VAL A 173 8.85 21.48 13.52
CA VAL A 173 9.52 22.22 14.58
C VAL A 173 8.45 22.87 15.45
#